data_8f5804d68240aa897d67ed3386c9ad07
#
_entry.id   8f5804d68240aa897d67ed3386c9ad07
#
_cell.length_a   1.000
_cell.length_b   1.000
_cell.length_c   1.000
_cell.angle_alpha   90.00
_cell.angle_beta   90.00
_cell.angle_gamma   90.00
#
_symmetry.space_group_name_H-M   'P 1'
#
loop_
_entity.id
_entity.type
_entity.pdbx_description
1 polymer ?
#
loop_
_entity_poly.entity_id
_entity_poly.type
_entity_poly.pdbx_seq_one_letter_code
_entity_poly.pdbx_strand_id
1 'polypeptide(L)'
;MYTRNRFMNLEELDHIMVTIYSKNNCVQCKMTKRFLDTNHVEYREINLDEQPEFVDHVKNLGFNAAPVIQTADEVFSGFQPAKLKKLS
;
A
#
# COMPACT_ATOMS: atom_id res chain seq x y z
N MET A 1 -15.72 6.49 11.06
CA MET A 1 -14.72 5.87 10.22
C MET A 1 -13.33 6.16 10.73
N TYR A 2 -12.55 5.17 10.86
CA TYR A 2 -11.20 5.32 11.33
C TYR A 2 -10.31 5.96 10.27
N THR A 3 -9.54 6.95 10.68
CA THR A 3 -8.64 7.65 9.76
C THR A 3 -7.22 7.47 10.24
N ARG A 4 -6.61 6.41 9.78
CA ARG A 4 -5.33 5.96 10.30
C ARG A 4 -4.20 6.97 10.21
N ASN A 5 -4.20 7.75 9.14
CA ASN A 5 -3.03 8.58 8.84
C ASN A 5 -3.08 9.97 9.41
N ARG A 6 -4.22 10.40 9.91
CA ARG A 6 -4.37 11.80 10.29
C ARG A 6 -3.66 12.16 11.58
N PHE A 7 -3.68 11.27 12.55
CA PHE A 7 -3.16 11.57 13.87
C PHE A 7 -2.06 10.62 14.31
N MET A 8 -1.47 9.92 13.35
CA MET A 8 -0.36 9.04 13.67
C MET A 8 0.84 9.84 14.09
N ASN A 9 1.48 9.40 15.15
CA ASN A 9 2.78 9.92 15.53
C ASN A 9 3.86 9.00 14.93
N LEU A 10 5.12 9.34 15.16
CA LEU A 10 6.21 8.57 14.59
C LEU A 10 6.24 7.13 15.09
N GLU A 11 5.85 6.91 16.33
CA GLU A 11 5.83 5.56 16.87
C GLU A 11 4.80 4.69 16.16
N GLU A 12 3.64 5.27 15.89
CA GLU A 12 2.60 4.52 15.17
C GLU A 12 3.03 4.21 13.75
N LEU A 13 3.71 5.16 13.09
CA LEU A 13 4.21 4.93 11.74
C LEU A 13 5.24 3.82 11.70
N ASP A 14 6.03 3.67 12.75
CA ASP A 14 7.04 2.61 12.81
C ASP A 14 6.42 1.23 12.86
N HIS A 15 5.16 1.12 13.30
CA HIS A 15 4.46 -0.16 13.33
C HIS A 15 3.83 -0.53 11.99
N ILE A 16 3.75 0.41 11.07
CA ILE A 16 3.11 0.16 9.78
C ILE A 16 4.17 -0.33 8.80
N MET A 17 4.13 -1.64 8.54
CA MET A 17 5.13 -2.29 7.71
C MET A 17 4.68 -2.46 6.27
N VAL A 18 3.45 -2.06 5.94
CA VAL A 18 2.87 -2.25 4.62
C VAL A 18 2.60 -0.89 3.99
N THR A 19 3.13 -0.68 2.81
CA THR A 19 2.86 0.52 2.02
C THR A 19 2.26 0.12 0.69
N ILE A 20 1.16 0.77 0.32
CA ILE A 20 0.51 0.54 -0.97
C ILE A 20 0.69 1.79 -1.81
N TYR A 21 1.30 1.62 -2.98
CA TYR A 21 1.38 2.69 -3.97
C TYR A 21 0.24 2.49 -4.94
N SER A 22 -0.69 3.41 -4.95
CA SER A 22 -1.93 3.30 -5.71
C SER A 22 -2.05 4.40 -6.75
N LYS A 23 -3.09 4.29 -7.59
CA LYS A 23 -3.43 5.33 -8.57
C LYS A 23 -4.94 5.49 -8.58
N ASN A 24 -5.40 6.61 -9.13
CA ASN A 24 -6.82 6.82 -9.34
C ASN A 24 -7.35 5.85 -10.37
N ASN A 25 -8.63 5.49 -10.25
CA ASN A 25 -9.31 4.60 -11.21
C ASN A 25 -8.62 3.26 -11.36
N CYS A 26 -8.15 2.72 -10.25
CA CYS A 26 -7.42 1.46 -10.24
C CYS A 26 -8.25 0.42 -9.48
N VAL A 27 -8.85 -0.51 -10.22
CA VAL A 27 -9.70 -1.53 -9.63
C VAL A 27 -8.89 -2.45 -8.71
N GLN A 28 -7.71 -2.87 -9.15
CA GLN A 28 -6.88 -3.74 -8.33
C GLN A 28 -6.39 -3.05 -7.06
N CYS A 29 -6.16 -1.75 -7.14
CA CYS A 29 -5.79 -0.98 -5.96
C CYS A 29 -6.92 -1.02 -4.93
N LYS A 30 -8.15 -0.83 -5.39
CA LYS A 30 -9.32 -0.88 -4.52
C LYS A 30 -9.50 -2.25 -3.90
N MET A 31 -9.32 -3.30 -4.69
CA MET A 31 -9.44 -4.67 -4.21
C MET A 31 -8.39 -4.97 -3.15
N THR A 32 -7.18 -4.53 -3.38
CA THR A 32 -6.08 -4.72 -2.43
C THR A 32 -6.38 -4.05 -1.10
N LYS A 33 -6.83 -2.80 -1.16
CA LYS A 33 -7.14 -2.07 0.07
C LYS A 33 -8.31 -2.71 0.81
N ARG A 34 -9.32 -3.14 0.07
CA ARG A 34 -10.48 -3.81 0.69
C ARG A 34 -10.05 -5.10 1.38
N PHE A 35 -9.19 -5.87 0.73
CA PHE A 35 -8.70 -7.11 1.33
C PHE A 35 -7.97 -6.83 2.64
N LEU A 36 -7.09 -5.85 2.64
CA LEU A 36 -6.34 -5.52 3.84
C LEU A 36 -7.23 -4.97 4.94
N ASP A 37 -8.21 -4.14 4.57
CA ASP A 37 -9.16 -3.60 5.55
C ASP A 37 -9.99 -4.72 6.18
N THR A 38 -10.45 -5.65 5.37
CA THR A 38 -11.26 -6.76 5.85
C THR A 38 -10.48 -7.66 6.80
N ASN A 39 -9.20 -7.81 6.55
CA ASN A 39 -8.34 -8.65 7.38
C ASN A 39 -7.63 -7.86 8.48
N HIS A 40 -8.02 -6.62 8.69
CA HIS A 40 -7.49 -5.77 9.78
C HIS A 40 -5.99 -5.56 9.69
N VAL A 41 -5.45 -5.51 8.48
CA VAL A 41 -4.04 -5.22 8.25
C VAL A 41 -3.89 -3.72 8.12
N GLU A 42 -3.03 -3.13 8.93
CA GLU A 42 -2.73 -1.71 8.80
C GLU A 42 -1.75 -1.49 7.66
N TYR A 43 -2.00 -0.43 6.90
CA TYR A 43 -1.13 -0.08 5.79
C TYR A 43 -1.13 1.43 5.61
N ARG A 44 -0.11 1.90 4.90
CA ARG A 44 -0.01 3.28 4.49
C ARG A 44 -0.24 3.33 2.98
N GLU A 45 -1.05 4.27 2.53
CA GLU A 45 -1.33 4.43 1.11
C GLU A 45 -0.64 5.68 0.57
N ILE A 46 0.05 5.52 -0.54
CA ILE A 46 0.62 6.63 -1.28
C ILE A 46 -0.01 6.59 -2.66
N ASN A 47 -0.82 7.59 -2.97
CA ASN A 47 -1.48 7.70 -4.26
C ASN A 47 -0.53 8.41 -5.21
N LEU A 48 -0.08 7.70 -6.25
CA LEU A 48 0.94 8.24 -7.16
C LEU A 48 0.42 9.38 -8.02
N ASP A 49 -0.88 9.45 -8.25
CA ASP A 49 -1.46 10.57 -8.98
C ASP A 49 -1.48 11.84 -8.13
N GLU A 50 -1.61 11.69 -6.82
CA GLU A 50 -1.62 12.82 -5.89
C GLU A 50 -0.24 13.17 -5.39
N GLN A 51 0.65 12.20 -5.36
CA GLN A 51 2.02 12.37 -4.89
C GLN A 51 2.99 11.85 -5.94
N PRO A 52 3.10 12.55 -7.08
CA PRO A 52 3.90 12.05 -8.20
C PRO A 52 5.38 11.96 -7.90
N GLU A 53 5.83 12.59 -6.82
CA GLU A 53 7.23 12.50 -6.43
C GLU A 53 7.64 11.07 -6.07
N PHE A 54 6.68 10.18 -5.79
CA PHE A 54 6.98 8.79 -5.48
C PHE A 54 7.03 7.88 -6.71
N VAL A 55 6.71 8.42 -7.89
CA VAL A 55 6.72 7.60 -9.11
C VAL A 55 8.10 7.04 -9.38
N ASP A 56 9.13 7.86 -9.27
CA ASP A 56 10.51 7.40 -9.49
C ASP A 56 10.92 6.34 -8.47
N HIS A 57 10.45 6.48 -7.24
CA HIS A 57 10.73 5.49 -6.21
C HIS A 57 10.18 4.12 -6.61
N VAL A 58 8.94 4.10 -7.10
CA VAL A 58 8.31 2.85 -7.53
C VAL A 58 9.05 2.25 -8.73
N LYS A 59 9.46 3.09 -9.66
CA LYS A 59 10.24 2.62 -10.81
C LYS A 59 11.58 2.04 -10.38
N ASN A 60 12.20 2.64 -9.39
CA ASN A 60 13.47 2.14 -8.86
C ASN A 60 13.30 0.79 -8.16
N LEU A 61 12.10 0.50 -7.68
CA LEU A 61 11.79 -0.82 -7.11
C LEU A 61 11.57 -1.87 -8.19
N GLY A 62 11.52 -1.46 -9.45
CA GLY A 62 11.35 -2.38 -10.57
C GLY A 62 9.93 -2.49 -11.07
N PHE A 63 9.05 -1.57 -10.70
CA PHE A 63 7.64 -1.63 -11.08
C PHE A 63 7.20 -0.38 -11.81
N ASN A 64 6.24 -0.55 -12.72
CA ASN A 64 5.67 0.57 -13.47
C ASN A 64 4.16 0.50 -13.56
N ALA A 65 3.53 -0.27 -12.68
CA ALA A 65 2.08 -0.41 -12.65
C ALA A 65 1.60 -0.47 -11.20
N ALA A 66 0.42 0.06 -10.94
CA ALA A 66 -0.20 0.02 -9.63
C ALA A 66 -1.18 -1.15 -9.54
N PRO A 67 -1.46 -1.67 -8.38
CA PRO A 67 -0.86 -1.28 -7.09
C PRO A 67 0.52 -1.91 -6.91
N VAL A 68 1.36 -1.23 -6.16
CA VAL A 68 2.62 -1.82 -5.70
C VAL A 68 2.55 -1.91 -4.18
N ILE A 69 2.81 -3.08 -3.65
CA ILE A 69 2.73 -3.34 -2.23
C ILE A 69 4.14 -3.62 -1.72
N GLN A 70 4.57 -2.81 -0.78
CA GLN A 70 5.89 -2.96 -0.18
C GLN A 70 5.73 -3.34 1.28
N THR A 71 6.37 -4.44 1.67
CA THR A 71 6.37 -4.89 3.06
C THR A 71 7.79 -4.91 3.58
N ALA A 72 7.95 -5.35 4.83
CA ALA A 72 9.30 -5.47 5.40
C ALA A 72 10.15 -6.48 4.65
N ASP A 73 9.50 -7.49 4.06
CA ASP A 73 10.21 -8.64 3.49
C ASP A 73 10.21 -8.68 1.97
N GLU A 74 9.25 -8.05 1.31
CA GLU A 74 9.15 -8.16 -0.13
C GLU A 74 8.41 -6.98 -0.74
N VAL A 75 8.48 -6.88 -2.04
CA VAL A 75 7.69 -5.91 -2.80
C VAL A 75 7.11 -6.65 -4.01
N PHE A 76 5.84 -6.37 -4.30
CA PHE A 76 5.16 -6.99 -5.43
C PHE A 76 4.10 -6.06 -5.97
N SER A 77 3.58 -6.36 -7.15
CA SER A 77 2.54 -5.54 -7.75
C SER A 77 1.32 -6.38 -8.12
N GLY A 78 0.19 -5.68 -8.28
CA GLY A 78 -1.07 -6.31 -8.61
C GLY A 78 -1.78 -6.85 -7.37
N PHE A 79 -3.04 -7.21 -7.58
CA PHE A 79 -3.83 -7.81 -6.51
C PHE A 79 -3.48 -9.28 -6.40
N GLN A 80 -2.77 -9.65 -5.34
CA GLN A 80 -2.30 -11.02 -5.13
C GLN A 80 -2.76 -11.50 -3.76
N PRO A 81 -3.96 -12.08 -3.68
CA PRO A 81 -4.53 -12.47 -2.38
C PRO A 81 -3.64 -13.43 -1.59
N ALA A 82 -2.96 -14.35 -2.28
CA ALA A 82 -2.10 -15.30 -1.58
C ALA A 82 -0.98 -14.59 -0.83
N LYS A 83 -0.40 -13.54 -1.44
CA LYS A 83 0.64 -12.78 -0.78
C LYS A 83 0.08 -11.86 0.29
N LEU A 84 -1.06 -11.26 0.02
CA LEU A 84 -1.70 -10.36 0.98
C LEU A 84 -2.14 -11.11 2.24
N LYS A 85 -2.56 -12.36 2.07
CA LYS A 85 -3.01 -13.16 3.20
C LYS A 85 -1.90 -13.39 4.21
N LYS A 86 -0.67 -13.41 3.77
CA LYS A 86 0.47 -13.58 4.68
C LYS A 86 0.64 -12.41 5.63
N LEU A 87 0.03 -11.28 5.29
CA LEU A 87 0.17 -10.06 6.08
C LEU A 87 -0.85 -9.98 7.22
N SER A 88 -1.86 -10.83 7.20
CA SER A 88 -2.92 -10.78 8.20
C SER A 88 -2.65 -11.75 9.37
#